data_66cea96bfc0b8d2e27df5a659b61b117
#
_entry.id   66cea96bfc0b8d2e27df5a659b61b117
#
_cell.length_a   1.000
_cell.length_b   1.000
_cell.length_c   1.000
_cell.angle_alpha   90.00
_cell.angle_beta   90.00
_cell.angle_gamma   90.00
#
_symmetry.space_group_name_H-M   'P 1'
#
loop_
_entity.id
_entity.type
_entity.pdbx_description
1 polymer ?
#
loop_
_entity_poly.entity_id
_entity_poly.type
_entity_poly.pdbx_seq_one_letter_code
_entity_poly.pdbx_strand_id
1 'polypeptide(L)'
;TPTGLTSFTNRYSKSRQGTFSAKQTPREEMVPELKMAISAMALRRTKAQAGLHLPPIHLTTTTVEGDTQEIAALLREWPGLEQAILDAIEQGGLSFLDAQHIATLRRLVGAAKAPPYSLLVAEELKNGVDKRVIFTWHTRAAEIITNHLTAEGHWVTLMDGSTNERSRVDFVKSFQEDPEHRVFIANIKSGGTGLTLTAAADLDMFESSWAPADNAQALMRVHRIGQGRKVNARFISLANSIDDVVNETVARKTAAIAMIENYGEE
;
A
#
# COMPACT_ATOMS: atom_id res chain seq x y z
N THR A 1 9.69 -16.20 -35.92
CA THR A 1 9.45 -15.18 -34.86
C THR A 1 8.20 -15.55 -34.11
N PRO A 2 8.24 -15.72 -32.78
CA PRO A 2 7.06 -16.02 -31.99
C PRO A 2 6.16 -14.79 -31.96
N THR A 3 5.01 -14.91 -32.60
CA THR A 3 4.00 -13.85 -32.66
C THR A 3 2.93 -14.14 -31.61
N GLY A 4 2.96 -13.41 -30.50
CA GLY A 4 1.88 -13.38 -29.53
C GLY A 4 2.31 -13.55 -28.07
N LEU A 5 1.40 -13.19 -27.16
CA LEU A 5 1.58 -13.27 -25.70
C LEU A 5 1.98 -14.67 -25.22
N THR A 6 1.38 -15.72 -25.78
CA THR A 6 1.67 -17.12 -25.45
C THR A 6 3.12 -17.51 -25.71
N SER A 7 3.68 -17.04 -26.81
CA SER A 7 5.06 -17.30 -27.18
C SER A 7 6.06 -16.56 -26.31
N PHE A 8 5.79 -15.31 -25.97
CA PHE A 8 6.56 -14.53 -25.01
C PHE A 8 6.56 -15.22 -23.63
N THR A 9 5.37 -15.61 -23.19
CA THR A 9 5.20 -16.30 -21.91
C THR A 9 5.97 -17.60 -21.86
N ASN A 10 5.90 -18.44 -22.88
CA ASN A 10 6.63 -19.72 -22.95
C ASN A 10 8.16 -19.53 -22.98
N ARG A 11 8.65 -18.42 -23.55
CA ARG A 11 10.10 -18.13 -23.60
C ARG A 11 10.64 -17.65 -22.25
N TYR A 12 9.94 -16.71 -21.60
CA TYR A 12 10.46 -15.98 -20.43
C TYR A 12 9.91 -16.44 -19.09
N SER A 13 8.91 -17.33 -19.08
CA SER A 13 8.34 -17.85 -17.84
C SER A 13 8.18 -19.36 -17.82
N LYS A 14 8.22 -19.93 -16.62
CA LYS A 14 7.89 -21.35 -16.35
C LYS A 14 6.46 -21.39 -15.78
N SER A 15 5.61 -22.22 -16.39
CA SER A 15 4.30 -22.55 -15.83
C SER A 15 4.50 -23.58 -14.72
N ARG A 16 4.07 -23.28 -13.51
CA ARG A 16 3.99 -24.28 -12.43
C ARG A 16 2.62 -24.95 -12.52
N GLN A 17 2.58 -26.22 -12.91
CA GLN A 17 1.35 -27.02 -12.88
C GLN A 17 0.91 -27.22 -11.43
N GLY A 18 -0.28 -26.77 -11.11
CA GLY A 18 -0.95 -27.01 -9.84
C GLY A 18 -2.01 -25.95 -9.58
N THR A 19 -3.28 -26.32 -9.76
CA THR A 19 -4.51 -25.61 -9.39
C THR A 19 -4.77 -24.25 -10.01
N PHE A 20 -5.89 -24.12 -10.67
CA PHE A 20 -6.74 -23.04 -11.20
C PHE A 20 -6.18 -21.64 -11.56
N SER A 21 -4.91 -21.34 -11.28
CA SER A 21 -4.20 -20.19 -11.83
C SER A 21 -2.75 -20.61 -12.05
N ALA A 22 -2.38 -20.80 -13.32
CA ALA A 22 -1.00 -21.12 -13.68
C ALA A 22 -0.11 -19.92 -13.34
N LYS A 23 0.52 -19.96 -12.17
CA LYS A 23 1.47 -18.93 -11.75
C LYS A 23 2.71 -19.05 -12.63
N GLN A 24 2.97 -18.01 -13.39
CA GLN A 24 4.15 -17.93 -14.22
C GLN A 24 5.30 -17.32 -13.40
N THR A 25 6.39 -18.05 -13.28
CA THR A 25 7.62 -17.55 -12.67
C THR A 25 8.64 -17.24 -13.77
N PRO A 26 9.43 -16.16 -13.64
CA PRO A 26 10.47 -15.87 -14.61
C PRO A 26 11.45 -17.04 -14.76
N ARG A 27 11.92 -17.27 -15.97
CA ARG A 27 13.06 -18.15 -16.22
C ARG A 27 14.32 -17.34 -15.95
N GLU A 28 15.03 -17.65 -14.87
CA GLU A 28 16.21 -16.89 -14.45
C GLU A 28 17.28 -16.82 -15.54
N GLU A 29 17.46 -17.92 -16.28
CA GLU A 29 18.38 -18.00 -17.41
C GLU A 29 18.05 -17.05 -18.57
N MET A 30 16.77 -16.60 -18.67
CA MET A 30 16.29 -15.71 -19.73
C MET A 30 16.20 -14.24 -19.29
N VAL A 31 16.43 -13.95 -18.00
CA VAL A 31 16.36 -12.58 -17.46
C VAL A 31 17.34 -11.63 -18.17
N PRO A 32 18.60 -11.98 -18.44
CA PRO A 32 19.52 -11.07 -19.15
C PRO A 32 19.04 -10.72 -20.57
N GLU A 33 18.54 -11.70 -21.33
CA GLU A 33 17.96 -11.47 -22.67
C GLU A 33 16.74 -10.56 -22.59
N LEU A 34 15.83 -10.80 -21.63
CA LEU A 34 14.64 -9.96 -21.42
C LEU A 34 15.02 -8.55 -21.04
N LYS A 35 15.99 -8.35 -20.15
CA LYS A 35 16.52 -7.02 -19.80
C LYS A 35 17.07 -6.30 -21.03
N MET A 36 17.84 -6.97 -21.86
CA MET A 36 18.38 -6.39 -23.09
C MET A 36 17.28 -5.99 -24.07
N ALA A 37 16.28 -6.85 -24.28
CA ALA A 37 15.15 -6.56 -25.16
C ALA A 37 14.31 -5.37 -24.64
N ILE A 38 14.06 -5.30 -23.32
CA ILE A 38 13.34 -4.17 -22.70
C ILE A 38 14.15 -2.88 -22.82
N SER A 39 15.46 -2.92 -22.56
CA SER A 39 16.34 -1.75 -22.65
C SER A 39 16.43 -1.15 -24.06
N ALA A 40 16.23 -1.99 -25.09
CA ALA A 40 16.19 -1.53 -26.48
C ALA A 40 14.87 -0.81 -26.83
N MET A 41 13.80 -1.05 -26.07
CA MET A 41 12.46 -0.52 -26.36
C MET A 41 11.96 0.51 -25.34
N ALA A 42 12.55 0.52 -24.12
CA ALA A 42 12.12 1.38 -23.02
C ALA A 42 13.30 2.04 -22.34
N LEU A 43 13.26 3.36 -22.23
CA LEU A 43 14.19 4.11 -21.42
C LEU A 43 13.67 4.20 -19.99
N ARG A 44 14.27 3.47 -19.06
CA ARG A 44 14.01 3.61 -17.62
C ARG A 44 15.16 4.37 -16.98
N ARG A 45 14.82 5.42 -16.25
CA ARG A 45 15.76 6.15 -15.38
C ARG A 45 15.26 6.13 -13.96
N THR A 46 16.13 5.82 -13.01
CA THR A 46 15.85 6.02 -11.60
C THR A 46 15.88 7.51 -11.26
N LYS A 47 15.34 7.90 -10.11
CA LYS A 47 15.39 9.28 -9.63
C LYS A 47 16.84 9.77 -9.49
N ALA A 48 17.73 8.92 -8.97
CA ALA A 48 19.15 9.22 -8.84
C ALA A 48 19.82 9.44 -10.21
N GLN A 49 19.58 8.59 -11.20
CA GLN A 49 20.08 8.75 -12.58
C GLN A 49 19.51 9.99 -13.27
N ALA A 50 18.37 10.47 -12.85
CA ALA A 50 17.78 11.73 -13.32
C ALA A 50 18.29 12.97 -12.54
N GLY A 51 19.25 12.81 -11.63
CA GLY A 51 19.78 13.90 -10.80
C GLY A 51 18.80 14.43 -9.75
N LEU A 52 17.77 13.65 -9.41
CA LEU A 52 16.75 14.03 -8.43
C LEU A 52 17.16 13.59 -7.04
N HIS A 53 17.57 14.54 -6.21
CA HIS A 53 17.88 14.33 -4.80
C HIS A 53 16.61 14.56 -3.98
N LEU A 54 15.91 13.49 -3.62
CA LEU A 54 14.76 13.56 -2.73
C LEU A 54 15.21 13.33 -1.28
N PRO A 55 14.52 13.93 -0.28
CA PRO A 55 14.75 13.65 1.12
C PRO A 55 14.59 12.15 1.44
N PRO A 56 15.22 11.63 2.52
CA PRO A 56 15.11 10.22 2.86
C PRO A 56 13.68 9.83 3.23
N ILE A 57 13.32 8.56 2.96
CA ILE A 57 12.12 7.92 3.50
C ILE A 57 12.52 7.12 4.74
N HIS A 58 11.74 7.29 5.79
CA HIS A 58 11.82 6.48 7.00
C HIS A 58 10.58 5.60 7.11
N LEU A 59 10.77 4.29 7.04
CA LEU A 59 9.70 3.30 7.13
C LEU A 59 9.69 2.70 8.53
N THR A 60 8.52 2.69 9.16
CA THR A 60 8.30 2.09 10.49
C THR A 60 7.00 1.29 10.52
N THR A 61 6.84 0.47 11.54
CA THR A 61 5.57 -0.16 11.89
C THR A 61 5.05 0.46 13.19
N THR A 62 3.74 0.59 13.30
CA THR A 62 3.07 1.08 14.51
C THR A 62 1.89 0.17 14.78
N THR A 63 1.80 -0.33 16.01
CA THR A 63 0.74 -1.22 16.44
C THR A 63 -0.26 -0.46 17.29
N VAL A 64 -1.56 -0.68 17.03
CA VAL A 64 -2.67 -0.16 17.83
C VAL A 64 -3.45 -1.30 18.46
N GLU A 65 -4.00 -1.09 19.64
CA GLU A 65 -4.88 -2.04 20.30
C GLU A 65 -6.33 -1.77 19.91
N GLY A 66 -7.07 -2.84 19.59
CA GLY A 66 -8.48 -2.75 19.19
C GLY A 66 -9.29 -3.97 19.63
N ASP A 67 -10.61 -3.92 19.43
CA ASP A 67 -11.48 -5.04 19.74
C ASP A 67 -11.30 -6.18 18.72
N THR A 68 -10.84 -7.33 19.20
CA THR A 68 -10.57 -8.52 18.39
C THR A 68 -11.62 -9.63 18.53
N GLN A 69 -12.75 -9.39 19.18
CA GLN A 69 -13.75 -10.43 19.47
C GLN A 69 -14.31 -11.06 18.18
N GLU A 70 -14.68 -10.27 17.19
CA GLU A 70 -15.19 -10.78 15.92
C GLU A 70 -14.10 -11.52 15.12
N ILE A 71 -12.86 -11.06 15.20
CA ILE A 71 -11.69 -11.71 14.58
C ILE A 71 -11.48 -13.10 15.22
N ALA A 72 -11.48 -13.16 16.55
CA ALA A 72 -11.31 -14.40 17.28
C ALA A 72 -12.47 -15.38 17.02
N ALA A 73 -13.69 -14.89 16.81
CA ALA A 73 -14.84 -15.72 16.43
C ALA A 73 -14.63 -16.33 15.03
N LEU A 74 -14.21 -15.52 14.05
CA LEU A 74 -13.93 -15.99 12.69
C LEU A 74 -12.81 -17.04 12.67
N LEU A 75 -11.73 -16.81 13.42
CA LEU A 75 -10.59 -17.73 13.46
C LEU A 75 -10.93 -19.08 14.15
N ARG A 76 -11.86 -19.08 15.10
CA ARG A 76 -12.40 -20.32 15.69
C ARG A 76 -13.26 -21.12 14.70
N GLU A 77 -14.00 -20.43 13.85
CA GLU A 77 -14.82 -21.07 12.80
C GLU A 77 -13.94 -21.62 11.66
N TRP A 78 -12.82 -20.94 11.38
CA TRP A 78 -11.89 -21.30 10.30
C TRP A 78 -10.45 -21.53 10.81
N PRO A 79 -10.21 -22.66 11.50
CA PRO A 79 -8.87 -23.01 11.96
C PRO A 79 -7.90 -23.15 10.78
N GLY A 80 -6.73 -22.51 10.87
CA GLY A 80 -5.72 -22.52 9.78
C GLY A 80 -5.81 -21.37 8.79
N LEU A 81 -6.80 -20.47 8.91
CA LEU A 81 -6.91 -19.29 8.04
C LEU A 81 -5.66 -18.39 8.12
N GLU A 82 -5.08 -18.18 9.31
CA GLU A 82 -3.86 -17.41 9.49
C GLU A 82 -2.67 -18.05 8.75
N GLN A 83 -2.50 -19.37 8.86
CA GLN A 83 -1.44 -20.07 8.15
C GLN A 83 -1.60 -19.97 6.62
N ALA A 84 -2.84 -20.11 6.13
CA ALA A 84 -3.14 -19.95 4.71
C ALA A 84 -2.78 -18.55 4.19
N ILE A 85 -2.96 -17.51 5.02
CA ILE A 85 -2.57 -16.14 4.69
C ILE A 85 -1.04 -16.01 4.61
N LEU A 86 -0.32 -16.52 5.60
CA LEU A 86 1.13 -16.47 5.63
C LEU A 86 1.74 -17.19 4.42
N ASP A 87 1.25 -18.38 4.13
CA ASP A 87 1.67 -19.16 2.96
C ASP A 87 1.40 -18.41 1.64
N ALA A 88 0.26 -17.75 1.55
CA ALA A 88 -0.10 -16.94 0.38
C ALA A 88 0.82 -15.72 0.18
N ILE A 89 1.22 -15.07 1.25
CA ILE A 89 2.15 -13.92 1.19
C ILE A 89 3.56 -14.37 0.83
N GLU A 90 4.00 -15.52 1.34
CA GLU A 90 5.33 -16.06 1.05
C GLU A 90 5.42 -16.65 -0.36
N GLN A 91 4.46 -17.50 -0.73
CA GLN A 91 4.46 -18.27 -1.97
C GLN A 91 3.72 -17.58 -3.12
N GLY A 92 2.90 -16.56 -2.79
CA GLY A 92 2.17 -15.71 -3.75
C GLY A 92 1.02 -16.42 -4.45
N GLY A 93 0.16 -17.12 -3.75
CA GLY A 93 -1.07 -17.70 -4.31
C GLY A 93 -2.10 -17.97 -3.22
N LEU A 94 -3.35 -17.53 -3.43
CA LEU A 94 -4.49 -17.85 -2.59
C LEU A 94 -5.33 -18.92 -3.27
N SER A 95 -5.86 -19.90 -2.50
CA SER A 95 -6.94 -20.75 -3.01
C SER A 95 -8.23 -19.92 -3.12
N PHE A 96 -9.12 -20.27 -4.05
CA PHE A 96 -10.40 -19.56 -4.20
C PHE A 96 -11.27 -19.64 -2.95
N LEU A 97 -11.21 -20.75 -2.23
CA LEU A 97 -11.99 -20.98 -1.01
C LEU A 97 -11.52 -20.09 0.15
N ASP A 98 -10.21 -19.83 0.23
CA ASP A 98 -9.64 -18.99 1.28
C ASP A 98 -9.85 -17.50 1.00
N ALA A 99 -9.97 -17.10 -0.28
CA ALA A 99 -10.05 -15.70 -0.67
C ALA A 99 -11.21 -14.92 -0.01
N GLN A 100 -12.38 -15.55 0.18
CA GLN A 100 -13.54 -14.93 0.81
C GLN A 100 -13.33 -14.73 2.32
N HIS A 101 -12.80 -15.73 3.00
CA HIS A 101 -12.53 -15.66 4.44
C HIS A 101 -11.41 -14.69 4.75
N ILE A 102 -10.39 -14.67 3.92
CA ILE A 102 -9.30 -13.70 3.99
C ILE A 102 -9.80 -12.27 3.79
N ALA A 103 -10.67 -12.03 2.81
CA ALA A 103 -11.27 -10.71 2.61
C ALA A 103 -12.12 -10.28 3.82
N THR A 104 -12.84 -11.22 4.43
CA THR A 104 -13.60 -10.97 5.65
C THR A 104 -12.68 -10.63 6.82
N LEU A 105 -11.63 -11.43 7.05
CA LEU A 105 -10.65 -11.17 8.11
C LEU A 105 -10.00 -9.79 7.96
N ARG A 106 -9.54 -9.44 6.77
CA ARG A 106 -8.95 -8.13 6.50
C ARG A 106 -9.91 -6.99 6.81
N ARG A 107 -11.18 -7.13 6.44
CA ARG A 107 -12.22 -6.13 6.74
C ARG A 107 -12.46 -5.97 8.24
N LEU A 108 -12.50 -7.08 9.00
CA LEU A 108 -12.65 -7.06 10.46
C LEU A 108 -11.43 -6.40 11.12
N VAL A 109 -10.22 -6.78 10.71
CA VAL A 109 -8.99 -6.17 11.21
C VAL A 109 -8.97 -4.65 10.93
N GLY A 110 -9.31 -4.22 9.72
CA GLY A 110 -9.40 -2.81 9.38
C GLY A 110 -10.42 -2.05 10.25
N ALA A 111 -11.60 -2.63 10.46
CA ALA A 111 -12.64 -2.02 11.30
C ALA A 111 -12.23 -1.95 12.78
N ALA A 112 -11.59 -3.00 13.30
CA ALA A 112 -11.16 -3.08 14.70
C ALA A 112 -10.05 -2.07 15.05
N LYS A 113 -9.10 -1.84 14.15
CA LYS A 113 -8.01 -0.88 14.39
C LYS A 113 -8.35 0.58 14.06
N ALA A 114 -9.44 0.85 13.31
CA ALA A 114 -9.77 2.20 12.88
C ALA A 114 -10.09 3.17 14.02
N PRO A 115 -10.88 2.83 15.06
CA PRO A 115 -11.14 3.76 16.17
C PRO A 115 -9.87 4.15 16.94
N PRO A 116 -9.06 3.22 17.50
CA PRO A 116 -7.86 3.59 18.25
C PRO A 116 -6.82 4.31 17.38
N TYR A 117 -6.69 3.92 16.11
CA TYR A 117 -5.83 4.64 15.18
C TYR A 117 -6.29 6.09 14.94
N SER A 118 -7.59 6.33 14.83
CA SER A 118 -8.13 7.68 14.63
C SER A 118 -7.82 8.58 15.82
N LEU A 119 -7.91 8.05 17.06
CA LEU A 119 -7.52 8.79 18.27
C LEU A 119 -6.04 9.14 18.26
N LEU A 120 -5.17 8.19 17.89
CA LEU A 120 -3.74 8.42 17.74
C LEU A 120 -3.45 9.54 16.74
N VAL A 121 -4.06 9.49 15.56
CA VAL A 121 -3.88 10.52 14.52
C VAL A 121 -4.38 11.88 14.99
N ALA A 122 -5.54 11.95 15.65
CA ALA A 122 -6.08 13.21 16.16
C ALA A 122 -5.13 13.84 17.20
N GLU A 123 -4.55 13.03 18.07
CA GLU A 123 -3.56 13.50 19.06
C GLU A 123 -2.28 13.99 18.39
N GLU A 124 -1.74 13.26 17.42
CA GLU A 124 -0.54 13.65 16.68
C GLU A 124 -0.75 14.97 15.91
N LEU A 125 -1.92 15.15 15.31
CA LEU A 125 -2.28 16.41 14.65
C LEU A 125 -2.35 17.58 15.65
N LYS A 126 -2.85 17.35 16.87
CA LYS A 126 -2.84 18.36 17.95
C LYS A 126 -1.42 18.67 18.42
N ASN A 127 -0.53 17.68 18.39
CA ASN A 127 0.86 17.78 18.85
C ASN A 127 1.87 18.20 17.76
N GLY A 128 1.40 18.75 16.64
CA GLY A 128 2.27 19.42 15.67
C GLY A 128 2.55 18.66 14.39
N VAL A 129 1.97 17.48 14.15
CA VAL A 129 1.97 16.89 12.82
C VAL A 129 1.18 17.81 11.90
N ASP A 130 1.80 18.31 10.85
CA ASP A 130 1.22 19.30 9.94
C ASP A 130 0.10 18.70 9.09
N LYS A 131 0.43 17.78 8.19
CA LYS A 131 -0.50 17.08 7.30
C LYS A 131 -0.21 15.59 7.27
N ARG A 132 -1.26 14.79 7.12
CA ARG A 132 -1.17 13.34 7.03
C ARG A 132 -1.90 12.78 5.83
N VAL A 133 -1.24 11.85 5.13
CA VAL A 133 -1.85 11.01 4.10
C VAL A 133 -2.10 9.63 4.69
N ILE A 134 -3.29 9.08 4.50
CA ILE A 134 -3.68 7.76 5.01
C ILE A 134 -4.13 6.91 3.82
N PHE A 135 -3.46 5.79 3.60
CA PHE A 135 -3.87 4.83 2.59
C PHE A 135 -4.66 3.68 3.22
N THR A 136 -5.82 3.38 2.63
CA THR A 136 -6.72 2.32 3.06
C THR A 136 -6.98 1.33 1.91
N TRP A 137 -7.56 0.18 2.25
CA TRP A 137 -8.00 -0.79 1.26
C TRP A 137 -9.53 -0.91 1.24
N HIS A 138 -10.17 -0.91 2.41
CA HIS A 138 -11.62 -1.06 2.55
C HIS A 138 -12.29 0.27 2.85
N THR A 139 -13.40 0.55 2.16
CA THR A 139 -14.20 1.78 2.35
C THR A 139 -14.69 1.92 3.79
N ARG A 140 -15.11 0.82 4.43
CA ARG A 140 -15.59 0.85 5.81
C ARG A 140 -14.58 1.41 6.80
N ALA A 141 -13.34 0.98 6.70
CA ALA A 141 -12.27 1.48 7.58
C ALA A 141 -11.99 2.97 7.32
N ALA A 142 -11.95 3.38 6.04
CA ALA A 142 -11.78 4.77 5.66
C ALA A 142 -12.91 5.67 6.18
N GLU A 143 -14.16 5.20 6.12
CA GLU A 143 -15.33 5.92 6.67
C GLU A 143 -15.24 6.09 8.19
N ILE A 144 -14.85 5.04 8.93
CA ILE A 144 -14.67 5.13 10.39
C ILE A 144 -13.63 6.20 10.72
N ILE A 145 -12.47 6.17 10.07
CA ILE A 145 -11.40 7.14 10.30
C ILE A 145 -11.88 8.55 9.95
N THR A 146 -12.53 8.73 8.79
CA THR A 146 -13.06 10.01 8.35
C THR A 146 -14.03 10.60 9.38
N ASN A 147 -14.99 9.80 9.85
CA ASN A 147 -16.00 10.25 10.79
C ASN A 147 -15.39 10.65 12.14
N HIS A 148 -14.45 9.86 12.66
CA HIS A 148 -13.75 10.19 13.91
C HIS A 148 -12.95 11.48 13.80
N LEU A 149 -12.12 11.63 12.78
CA LEU A 149 -11.27 12.81 12.63
C LEU A 149 -12.10 14.08 12.33
N THR A 150 -13.20 13.93 11.59
CA THR A 150 -14.13 15.04 11.34
C THR A 150 -14.86 15.47 12.64
N ALA A 151 -15.24 14.51 13.48
CA ALA A 151 -15.83 14.80 14.80
C ALA A 151 -14.85 15.52 15.74
N GLU A 152 -13.56 15.27 15.60
CA GLU A 152 -12.47 15.99 16.31
C GLU A 152 -12.15 17.36 15.69
N GLY A 153 -12.90 17.79 14.68
CA GLY A 153 -12.78 19.11 14.05
C GLY A 153 -11.72 19.21 12.95
N HIS A 154 -11.18 18.11 12.48
CA HIS A 154 -10.21 18.11 11.39
C HIS A 154 -10.90 18.12 10.02
N TRP A 155 -10.36 18.89 9.09
CA TRP A 155 -10.77 18.78 7.69
C TRP A 155 -10.13 17.55 7.05
N VAL A 156 -10.98 16.59 6.71
CA VAL A 156 -10.60 15.30 6.13
C VAL A 156 -11.19 15.18 4.72
N THR A 157 -10.37 14.84 3.75
CA THR A 157 -10.84 14.37 2.44
C THR A 157 -10.74 12.85 2.37
N LEU A 158 -11.82 12.20 1.99
CA LEU A 158 -11.85 10.79 1.59
C LEU A 158 -11.98 10.69 0.07
N MET A 159 -10.98 10.09 -0.58
CA MET A 159 -10.96 9.82 -2.00
C MET A 159 -10.94 8.31 -2.26
N ASP A 160 -11.95 7.81 -2.94
CA ASP A 160 -12.11 6.40 -3.29
C ASP A 160 -12.39 6.19 -4.79
N GLY A 161 -12.79 4.96 -5.17
CA GLY A 161 -13.09 4.59 -6.55
C GLY A 161 -14.31 5.30 -7.14
N SER A 162 -15.23 5.81 -6.32
CA SER A 162 -16.43 6.52 -6.74
C SER A 162 -16.19 8.02 -7.00
N THR A 163 -15.06 8.55 -6.51
CA THR A 163 -14.69 9.96 -6.66
C THR A 163 -14.43 10.29 -8.13
N ASN A 164 -15.21 11.21 -8.69
CA ASN A 164 -15.06 11.63 -10.09
C ASN A 164 -13.75 12.44 -10.31
N GLU A 165 -13.31 12.52 -11.56
CA GLU A 165 -12.02 13.12 -11.92
C GLU A 165 -11.89 14.59 -11.51
N ARG A 166 -12.96 15.38 -11.67
CA ARG A 166 -12.96 16.80 -11.29
C ARG A 166 -12.77 16.96 -9.78
N SER A 167 -13.52 16.21 -8.98
CA SER A 167 -13.38 16.23 -7.52
C SER A 167 -11.99 15.78 -7.07
N ARG A 168 -11.38 14.80 -7.77
CA ARG A 168 -9.99 14.37 -7.47
C ARG A 168 -8.99 15.52 -7.60
N VAL A 169 -9.12 16.32 -8.67
CA VAL A 169 -8.26 17.49 -8.90
C VAL A 169 -8.48 18.53 -7.80
N ASP A 170 -9.72 18.84 -7.49
CA ASP A 170 -10.07 19.84 -6.47
C ASP A 170 -9.59 19.40 -5.07
N PHE A 171 -9.75 18.13 -4.71
CA PHE A 171 -9.29 17.57 -3.44
C PHE A 171 -7.77 17.63 -3.28
N VAL A 172 -7.04 17.24 -4.32
CA VAL A 172 -5.57 17.30 -4.31
C VAL A 172 -5.11 18.76 -4.22
N LYS A 173 -5.71 19.66 -5.00
CA LYS A 173 -5.36 21.07 -4.97
C LYS A 173 -5.58 21.66 -3.58
N SER A 174 -6.76 21.44 -3.00
CA SER A 174 -7.09 21.92 -1.66
C SER A 174 -6.10 21.38 -0.62
N PHE A 175 -5.80 20.07 -0.65
CA PHE A 175 -4.83 19.47 0.28
C PHE A 175 -3.42 20.07 0.12
N GLN A 176 -3.00 20.40 -1.09
CA GLN A 176 -1.68 20.97 -1.36
C GLN A 176 -1.58 22.44 -0.92
N GLU A 177 -2.64 23.23 -1.08
CA GLU A 177 -2.60 24.68 -0.96
C GLU A 177 -3.15 25.19 0.38
N ASP A 178 -4.13 24.51 0.97
CA ASP A 178 -4.80 24.96 2.19
C ASP A 178 -4.17 24.36 3.46
N PRO A 179 -3.62 25.16 4.39
CA PRO A 179 -3.01 24.66 5.61
C PRO A 179 -4.02 23.98 6.57
N GLU A 180 -5.28 24.35 6.54
CA GLU A 180 -6.31 23.75 7.39
C GLU A 180 -6.76 22.36 6.90
N HIS A 181 -6.52 22.05 5.62
CA HIS A 181 -6.81 20.75 5.06
C HIS A 181 -5.70 19.76 5.43
N ARG A 182 -5.83 19.13 6.59
CA ARG A 182 -4.74 18.41 7.24
C ARG A 182 -4.71 16.92 7.00
N VAL A 183 -5.82 16.29 6.59
CA VAL A 183 -5.90 14.84 6.40
C VAL A 183 -6.43 14.48 5.02
N PHE A 184 -5.70 13.63 4.32
CA PHE A 184 -6.08 13.07 3.03
C PHE A 184 -6.11 11.54 3.11
N ILE A 185 -7.29 10.95 2.99
CA ILE A 185 -7.50 9.50 3.00
C ILE A 185 -7.74 9.05 1.56
N ALA A 186 -7.00 8.04 1.12
CA ALA A 186 -7.17 7.48 -0.22
C ALA A 186 -7.14 5.94 -0.19
N ASN A 187 -7.98 5.32 -1.02
CA ASN A 187 -7.84 3.89 -1.26
C ASN A 187 -6.60 3.63 -2.14
N ILE A 188 -5.78 2.63 -1.79
CA ILE A 188 -4.51 2.32 -2.49
C ILE A 188 -4.74 2.12 -3.99
N LYS A 189 -5.80 1.42 -4.40
CA LYS A 189 -6.10 1.16 -5.82
C LYS A 189 -6.50 2.42 -6.57
N SER A 190 -7.35 3.25 -5.99
CA SER A 190 -7.84 4.48 -6.62
C SER A 190 -6.85 5.63 -6.49
N GLY A 191 -6.09 5.68 -5.40
CA GLY A 191 -5.00 6.63 -5.15
C GLY A 191 -3.73 6.33 -5.94
N GLY A 192 -3.63 5.14 -6.56
CA GLY A 192 -2.46 4.70 -7.31
C GLY A 192 -2.18 5.45 -8.61
N THR A 193 -3.10 6.26 -9.14
CA THR A 193 -2.95 6.96 -10.42
C THR A 193 -2.80 8.48 -10.24
N GLY A 194 -1.61 9.01 -10.57
CA GLY A 194 -1.42 10.44 -10.89
C GLY A 194 -1.41 11.44 -9.74
N LEU A 195 -1.72 11.07 -8.49
CA LEU A 195 -1.79 12.01 -7.39
C LEU A 195 -0.42 12.57 -7.00
N THR A 196 -0.38 13.84 -6.60
CA THR A 196 0.78 14.48 -5.97
C THR A 196 0.35 15.01 -4.61
N LEU A 197 0.92 14.43 -3.52
CA LEU A 197 0.54 14.72 -2.14
C LEU A 197 1.76 15.17 -1.31
N THR A 198 2.62 15.98 -1.92
CA THR A 198 3.90 16.43 -1.36
C THR A 198 3.75 17.46 -0.23
N ALA A 199 2.57 18.03 -0.03
CA ALA A 199 2.27 18.88 1.13
C ALA A 199 2.37 18.11 2.46
N ALA A 200 2.18 16.79 2.47
CA ALA A 200 2.42 15.97 3.63
C ALA A 200 3.85 15.40 3.62
N ALA A 201 4.41 15.21 4.80
CA ALA A 201 5.63 14.43 5.03
C ALA A 201 5.34 13.15 5.82
N ASP A 202 4.17 13.07 6.45
CA ASP A 202 3.71 11.94 7.25
C ASP A 202 2.65 11.15 6.50
N LEU A 203 2.88 9.85 6.39
CA LEU A 203 2.11 8.92 5.58
C LEU A 203 1.86 7.63 6.34
N ASP A 204 0.61 7.15 6.37
CA ASP A 204 0.26 5.89 6.99
C ASP A 204 -0.34 4.92 5.97
N MET A 205 0.24 3.73 5.88
CA MET A 205 -0.38 2.55 5.27
C MET A 205 -1.28 1.92 6.34
N PHE A 206 -2.48 2.49 6.51
CA PHE A 206 -3.45 1.98 7.50
C PHE A 206 -3.88 0.56 7.15
N GLU A 207 -4.19 0.30 5.89
CA GLU A 207 -4.36 -1.03 5.33
C GLU A 207 -3.45 -1.19 4.11
N SER A 208 -2.38 -1.96 4.26
CA SER A 208 -1.44 -2.19 3.17
C SER A 208 -2.00 -3.13 2.09
N SER A 209 -1.57 -2.96 0.84
CA SER A 209 -1.73 -4.00 -0.17
C SER A 209 -0.78 -5.16 0.12
N TRP A 210 -1.23 -6.39 -0.13
CA TRP A 210 -0.33 -7.56 -0.05
C TRP A 210 0.61 -7.66 -1.26
N ALA A 211 0.38 -6.85 -2.28
CA ALA A 211 1.33 -6.61 -3.35
C ALA A 211 2.24 -5.43 -2.97
N PRO A 212 3.52 -5.66 -2.63
CA PRO A 212 4.42 -4.60 -2.17
C PRO A 212 4.62 -3.48 -3.19
N ALA A 213 4.45 -3.76 -4.48
CA ALA A 213 4.54 -2.77 -5.55
C ALA A 213 3.44 -1.69 -5.45
N ASP A 214 2.22 -2.07 -5.03
CA ASP A 214 1.13 -1.09 -4.84
C ASP A 214 1.46 -0.12 -3.70
N ASN A 215 2.03 -0.64 -2.61
CA ASN A 215 2.45 0.17 -1.48
C ASN A 215 3.61 1.10 -1.86
N ALA A 216 4.59 0.60 -2.62
CA ALA A 216 5.67 1.42 -3.14
C ALA A 216 5.14 2.56 -4.03
N GLN A 217 4.17 2.29 -4.91
CA GLN A 217 3.51 3.32 -5.69
C GLN A 217 2.79 4.36 -4.82
N ALA A 218 2.08 3.92 -3.77
CA ALA A 218 1.41 4.82 -2.84
C ALA A 218 2.42 5.70 -2.09
N LEU A 219 3.55 5.16 -1.63
CA LEU A 219 4.65 5.93 -1.05
C LEU A 219 5.15 7.02 -2.00
N MET A 220 5.27 6.71 -3.29
CA MET A 220 5.74 7.66 -4.31
C MET A 220 4.72 8.78 -4.62
N ARG A 221 3.54 8.82 -4.03
CA ARG A 221 2.61 9.96 -4.11
C ARG A 221 3.02 11.10 -3.18
N VAL A 222 3.65 10.76 -2.07
CA VAL A 222 4.20 11.70 -1.08
C VAL A 222 5.70 11.94 -1.33
N HIS A 223 6.47 10.87 -1.56
CA HIS A 223 7.90 10.94 -1.85
C HIS A 223 8.14 11.15 -3.36
N ARG A 224 7.95 12.37 -3.79
CA ARG A 224 7.98 12.77 -5.20
C ARG A 224 8.70 14.11 -5.38
N ILE A 225 8.99 14.51 -6.62
CA ILE A 225 9.48 15.85 -6.98
C ILE A 225 8.57 16.89 -6.34
N GLY A 226 9.16 17.83 -5.61
CA GLY A 226 8.46 18.83 -4.80
C GLY A 226 8.39 18.50 -3.30
N GLN A 227 8.80 17.28 -2.89
CA GLN A 227 8.95 16.98 -1.46
C GLN A 227 10.27 17.53 -0.95
N GLY A 228 10.19 18.47 0.00
CA GLY A 228 11.35 19.10 0.63
C GLY A 228 11.66 18.55 2.05
N ARG A 229 10.80 17.71 2.60
CA ARG A 229 10.91 17.18 3.97
C ARG A 229 11.18 15.67 3.95
N LYS A 230 11.86 15.17 4.99
CA LYS A 230 11.98 13.73 5.25
C LYS A 230 10.57 13.12 5.33
N VAL A 231 10.34 12.05 4.58
CA VAL A 231 9.06 11.34 4.61
C VAL A 231 9.08 10.27 5.70
N ASN A 232 8.13 10.33 6.61
CA ASN A 232 7.87 9.30 7.62
C ASN A 232 6.67 8.47 7.16
N ALA A 233 6.91 7.22 6.84
CA ALA A 233 5.86 6.31 6.41
C ALA A 233 5.71 5.17 7.42
N ARG A 234 4.48 4.92 7.87
CA ARG A 234 4.17 3.88 8.86
C ARG A 234 3.22 2.84 8.28
N PHE A 235 3.47 1.59 8.63
CA PHE A 235 2.51 0.50 8.44
C PHE A 235 1.78 0.28 9.77
N ILE A 236 0.45 0.34 9.74
CA ILE A 236 -0.38 0.29 10.95
C ILE A 236 -0.90 -1.13 11.15
N SER A 237 -0.55 -1.74 12.25
CA SER A 237 -0.96 -3.09 12.63
C SER A 237 -1.95 -3.09 13.78
N LEU A 238 -2.82 -4.12 13.83
CA LEU A 238 -3.65 -4.42 14.97
C LEU A 238 -2.90 -5.39 15.89
N ALA A 239 -2.75 -5.03 17.17
CA ALA A 239 -2.09 -5.86 18.17
C ALA A 239 -2.71 -7.26 18.28
N ASN A 240 -1.86 -8.25 18.53
CA ASN A 240 -2.28 -9.65 18.72
C ASN A 240 -3.11 -10.20 17.55
N SER A 241 -2.81 -9.81 16.33
CA SER A 241 -3.46 -10.29 15.11
C SER A 241 -2.43 -10.66 14.03
N ILE A 242 -2.89 -11.36 13.01
CA ILE A 242 -2.08 -11.67 11.82
C ILE A 242 -1.51 -10.43 11.13
N ASP A 243 -2.13 -9.27 11.37
CA ASP A 243 -1.76 -7.99 10.75
C ASP A 243 -0.31 -7.57 11.09
N ASP A 244 0.16 -7.89 12.29
CA ASP A 244 1.55 -7.60 12.70
C ASP A 244 2.55 -8.33 11.79
N VAL A 245 2.40 -9.64 11.62
CA VAL A 245 3.31 -10.46 10.80
C VAL A 245 3.22 -10.10 9.32
N VAL A 246 1.99 -9.87 8.84
CA VAL A 246 1.74 -9.46 7.45
C VAL A 246 2.39 -8.13 7.16
N ASN A 247 2.14 -7.12 7.98
CA ASN A 247 2.65 -5.77 7.75
C ASN A 247 4.17 -5.69 7.87
N GLU A 248 4.80 -6.44 8.78
CA GLU A 248 6.27 -6.52 8.86
C GLU A 248 6.86 -7.05 7.55
N THR A 249 6.31 -8.17 7.03
CA THR A 249 6.75 -8.76 5.78
C THR A 249 6.53 -7.84 4.58
N VAL A 250 5.35 -7.22 4.50
CA VAL A 250 4.99 -6.31 3.41
C VAL A 250 5.82 -5.03 3.47
N ALA A 251 6.04 -4.46 4.66
CA ALA A 251 6.88 -3.28 4.84
C ALA A 251 8.31 -3.51 4.37
N ARG A 252 8.92 -4.64 4.76
CA ARG A 252 10.26 -5.03 4.34
C ARG A 252 10.36 -5.18 2.82
N LYS A 253 9.40 -5.87 2.18
CA LYS A 253 9.37 -6.03 0.72
C LYS A 253 9.11 -4.69 0.00
N THR A 254 8.25 -3.83 0.55
CA THR A 254 7.98 -2.49 0.02
C THR A 254 9.23 -1.60 0.09
N ALA A 255 9.97 -1.67 1.21
CA ALA A 255 11.22 -0.94 1.38
C ALA A 255 12.25 -1.34 0.31
N ALA A 256 12.40 -2.64 0.05
CA ALA A 256 13.32 -3.13 -0.99
C ALA A 256 12.95 -2.59 -2.39
N ILE A 257 11.67 -2.56 -2.75
CA ILE A 257 11.21 -2.00 -4.04
C ILE A 257 11.47 -0.49 -4.08
N ALA A 258 11.12 0.24 -3.01
CA ALA A 258 11.33 1.68 -2.93
C ALA A 258 12.82 2.06 -3.01
N MET A 259 13.71 1.24 -2.44
CA MET A 259 15.16 1.42 -2.59
C MET A 259 15.60 1.21 -4.04
N ILE A 260 15.16 0.14 -4.71
CA ILE A 260 15.51 -0.12 -6.12
C ILE A 260 15.00 1.01 -7.04
N GLU A 261 13.86 1.61 -6.73
CA GLU A 261 13.32 2.72 -7.51
C GLU A 261 14.06 4.05 -7.25
N ASN A 262 14.66 4.21 -6.08
CA ASN A 262 15.40 5.42 -5.70
C ASN A 262 16.91 5.33 -5.97
N TYR A 263 17.50 4.14 -5.84
CA TYR A 263 18.92 3.90 -6.10
C TYR A 263 19.04 3.11 -7.41
N GLY A 264 19.69 3.70 -8.42
CA GLY A 264 20.17 2.93 -9.58
C GLY A 264 21.18 1.89 -9.07
N GLU A 265 21.22 0.75 -9.72
CA GLU A 265 22.33 -0.20 -9.56
C GLU A 265 23.64 0.56 -9.82
N GLU A 266 24.58 0.55 -8.85
CA GLU A 266 25.96 0.93 -9.06
C GLU A 266 26.63 -0.02 -10.05
#